data_eecee40937f6bfde1cdbce4963ffe380
#
_entry.id   eecee40937f6bfde1cdbce4963ffe380
#
_cell.length_a   1.000
_cell.length_b   1.000
_cell.length_c   1.000
_cell.angle_alpha   90.00
_cell.angle_beta   90.00
_cell.angle_gamma   90.00
#
_symmetry.space_group_name_H-M   'P 1'
#
loop_
_entity.id
_entity.type
_entity.pdbx_description
1 polymer ?
#
loop_
_entity_poly.entity_id
_entity_poly.type
_entity_poly.pdbx_seq_one_letter_code
_entity_poly.pdbx_strand_id
1 'polypeptide(L)'
;ANDFITNDSQVVVNGSLTAQLGNNEKAQISLDGGTTWIDLTVTGTTWRYTDGRTLTDGTYQYQVRVIDNAGNVGATDSQDVVIDLTKPAAATITVDSVSQDTGLSDSDFITSDNQISLKGTLGAALGSGDHAQISLDGGATWTDVSVSGLSWTYVDGRTLADGDYNYQLRVIDDAGNISATTSQVVTIDTVAPDASKTIAIDSISD
;
A
#
# COMPACT_ATOMS: atom_id res chain seq x y z
N ALA A 1 2.19 5.90 -8.86
CA ALA A 1 1.53 6.99 -8.15
C ALA A 1 1.94 8.32 -8.79
N ASN A 2 1.05 9.31 -8.83
CA ASN A 2 1.34 10.67 -9.32
C ASN A 2 1.13 11.70 -8.19
N ASP A 3 1.28 11.24 -6.95
CA ASP A 3 1.14 12.05 -5.73
C ASP A 3 2.45 12.73 -5.30
N PHE A 4 3.57 12.36 -5.96
CA PHE A 4 4.91 12.85 -5.66
C PHE A 4 5.37 12.57 -4.22
N ILE A 5 4.85 11.50 -3.60
CA ILE A 5 5.29 10.98 -2.32
C ILE A 5 5.99 9.63 -2.57
N THR A 6 7.18 9.41 -1.99
CA THR A 6 7.97 8.20 -2.25
C THR A 6 8.91 7.85 -1.09
N ASN A 7 9.15 6.56 -0.91
CA ASN A 7 10.19 6.04 -0.02
C ASN A 7 11.52 5.76 -0.74
N ASP A 8 11.69 6.25 -1.97
CA ASP A 8 12.95 6.16 -2.68
C ASP A 8 13.82 7.39 -2.37
N SER A 9 14.98 7.16 -1.75
CA SER A 9 15.96 8.20 -1.44
C SER A 9 16.78 8.66 -2.65
N GLN A 10 16.61 8.03 -3.82
CA GLN A 10 17.32 8.36 -5.07
C GLN A 10 16.32 8.57 -6.20
N VAL A 11 15.76 9.76 -6.27
CA VAL A 11 14.68 10.05 -7.21
C VAL A 11 15.16 10.36 -8.63
N VAL A 12 14.31 10.01 -9.57
CA VAL A 12 14.44 10.40 -10.97
C VAL A 12 13.25 11.25 -11.37
N VAL A 13 13.53 12.50 -11.73
CA VAL A 13 12.53 13.45 -12.21
C VAL A 13 12.44 13.37 -13.73
N ASN A 14 11.21 13.22 -14.23
CA ASN A 14 10.94 13.19 -15.67
C ASN A 14 9.96 14.30 -16.04
N GLY A 15 10.09 14.85 -17.22
CA GLY A 15 9.15 15.85 -17.69
C GLY A 15 9.14 15.99 -19.21
N SER A 16 8.27 16.88 -19.67
CA SER A 16 8.10 17.14 -21.09
C SER A 16 7.98 18.62 -21.40
N LEU A 17 8.29 18.96 -22.63
CA LEU A 17 8.08 20.26 -23.26
C LEU A 17 6.90 20.14 -24.22
N THR A 18 6.16 21.20 -24.41
CA THR A 18 5.05 21.26 -25.37
C THR A 18 5.54 21.33 -26.84
N ALA A 19 6.79 21.76 -27.04
CA ALA A 19 7.45 21.81 -28.35
C ALA A 19 8.96 21.57 -28.18
N GLN A 20 9.65 21.24 -29.27
CA GLN A 20 11.10 21.11 -29.27
C GLN A 20 11.79 22.46 -29.00
N LEU A 21 12.91 22.40 -28.29
CA LEU A 21 13.75 23.59 -28.06
C LEU A 21 14.30 24.13 -29.37
N GLY A 22 14.33 25.45 -29.49
CA GLY A 22 15.03 26.17 -30.57
C GLY A 22 16.55 26.06 -30.45
N ASN A 23 17.29 26.41 -31.52
CA ASN A 23 18.74 26.28 -31.57
C ASN A 23 19.51 27.07 -30.49
N ASN A 24 18.88 28.09 -29.90
CA ASN A 24 19.45 28.97 -28.87
C ASN A 24 18.79 28.80 -27.49
N GLU A 25 18.02 27.75 -27.32
CA GLU A 25 17.27 27.48 -26.10
C GLU A 25 17.79 26.22 -25.39
N LYS A 26 17.67 26.22 -24.09
CA LYS A 26 17.95 25.07 -23.26
C LYS A 26 16.96 24.94 -22.10
N ALA A 27 16.70 23.70 -21.66
CA ALA A 27 15.98 23.44 -20.45
C ALA A 27 16.96 23.28 -19.28
N GLN A 28 16.58 23.78 -18.13
CA GLN A 28 17.38 23.72 -16.91
C GLN A 28 16.53 23.26 -15.74
N ILE A 29 17.16 22.61 -14.75
CA ILE A 29 16.58 22.25 -13.46
C ILE A 29 17.34 22.90 -12.31
N SER A 30 16.63 23.30 -11.28
CA SER A 30 17.17 23.79 -10.01
C SER A 30 16.67 22.92 -8.87
N LEU A 31 17.57 22.65 -7.90
CA LEU A 31 17.33 21.85 -6.72
C LEU A 31 17.41 22.69 -5.43
N ASP A 32 17.55 24.00 -5.55
CA ASP A 32 17.85 24.94 -4.46
C ASP A 32 16.99 26.23 -4.55
N GLY A 33 15.77 26.10 -5.07
CA GLY A 33 14.82 27.19 -5.17
C GLY A 33 15.18 28.25 -6.23
N GLY A 34 15.88 27.85 -7.29
CA GLY A 34 16.25 28.73 -8.40
C GLY A 34 17.56 29.49 -8.21
N THR A 35 18.35 29.16 -7.16
CA THR A 35 19.64 29.78 -6.91
C THR A 35 20.69 29.30 -7.90
N THR A 36 20.77 27.98 -8.12
CA THR A 36 21.64 27.36 -9.13
C THR A 36 20.83 26.55 -10.13
N TRP A 37 21.35 26.43 -11.37
CA TRP A 37 20.67 25.75 -12.46
C TRP A 37 21.59 24.77 -13.19
N ILE A 38 21.07 23.61 -13.49
CA ILE A 38 21.74 22.50 -14.18
C ILE A 38 21.08 22.34 -15.54
N ASP A 39 21.86 22.29 -16.63
CA ASP A 39 21.33 22.07 -17.98
C ASP A 39 20.79 20.63 -18.09
N LEU A 40 19.59 20.48 -18.63
CA LEU A 40 18.95 19.21 -18.90
C LEU A 40 19.27 18.69 -20.29
N THR A 41 19.50 17.39 -20.41
CA THR A 41 19.52 16.73 -21.72
C THR A 41 18.08 16.47 -22.15
N VAL A 42 17.68 17.12 -23.26
CA VAL A 42 16.34 16.97 -23.86
C VAL A 42 16.42 16.10 -25.10
N THR A 43 15.55 15.11 -25.21
CA THR A 43 15.41 14.25 -26.40
C THR A 43 14.01 14.45 -26.98
N GLY A 44 13.95 15.10 -28.15
CA GLY A 44 12.67 15.53 -28.72
C GLY A 44 11.99 16.56 -27.82
N THR A 45 10.91 16.15 -27.13
CA THR A 45 10.18 16.99 -26.17
C THR A 45 10.23 16.43 -24.74
N THR A 46 11.04 15.42 -24.46
CA THR A 46 11.13 14.81 -23.13
C THR A 46 12.51 15.01 -22.52
N TRP A 47 12.54 15.08 -21.19
CA TRP A 47 13.77 15.15 -20.42
C TRP A 47 13.70 14.24 -19.19
N ARG A 48 14.87 13.87 -18.70
CA ARG A 48 15.05 13.10 -17.48
C ARG A 48 16.21 13.65 -16.69
N TYR A 49 16.04 13.77 -15.39
CA TYR A 49 17.09 14.14 -14.45
C TYR A 49 17.19 13.10 -13.33
N THR A 50 18.38 12.57 -13.08
CA THR A 50 18.65 11.71 -11.93
C THR A 50 19.27 12.57 -10.85
N ASP A 51 18.61 12.68 -9.71
CA ASP A 51 19.15 13.37 -8.54
C ASP A 51 20.28 12.53 -7.94
N GLY A 52 21.48 13.02 -7.98
CA GLY A 52 22.65 12.31 -7.44
C GLY A 52 22.78 12.39 -5.93
N ARG A 53 21.88 13.10 -5.25
CA ARG A 53 21.86 13.17 -3.78
C ARG A 53 21.21 11.91 -3.20
N THR A 54 21.61 11.51 -1.98
CA THR A 54 20.82 10.60 -1.16
C THR A 54 19.91 11.46 -0.28
N LEU A 55 18.63 11.42 -0.55
CA LEU A 55 17.64 12.24 0.11
C LEU A 55 17.21 11.59 1.43
N THR A 56 16.82 12.40 2.39
CA THR A 56 16.24 11.98 3.67
C THR A 56 14.79 12.45 3.75
N ASP A 57 14.08 12.08 4.79
CA ASP A 57 12.71 12.54 5.00
C ASP A 57 12.61 14.06 4.88
N GLY A 58 11.65 14.52 4.07
CA GLY A 58 11.43 15.93 3.82
C GLY A 58 10.84 16.23 2.45
N THR A 59 10.56 17.51 2.23
CA THR A 59 10.03 18.02 0.96
C THR A 59 11.16 18.67 0.16
N TYR A 60 11.29 18.25 -1.10
CA TYR A 60 12.29 18.72 -2.03
C TYR A 60 11.61 19.35 -3.24
N GLN A 61 11.84 20.65 -3.44
CA GLN A 61 11.30 21.37 -4.59
C GLN A 61 12.26 21.27 -5.77
N TYR A 62 11.73 20.80 -6.89
CA TYR A 62 12.39 20.82 -8.19
C TYR A 62 11.75 21.93 -9.03
N GLN A 63 12.56 22.87 -9.50
CA GLN A 63 12.13 23.92 -10.42
C GLN A 63 12.74 23.70 -11.79
N VAL A 64 11.97 23.90 -12.84
CA VAL A 64 12.47 23.79 -14.22
C VAL A 64 12.17 25.05 -15.00
N ARG A 65 13.03 25.36 -15.98
CA ARG A 65 12.83 26.48 -16.87
C ARG A 65 13.38 26.20 -18.27
N VAL A 66 12.87 26.96 -19.23
CA VAL A 66 13.49 27.15 -20.53
C VAL A 66 14.14 28.53 -20.57
N ILE A 67 15.37 28.61 -21.04
CA ILE A 67 16.14 29.85 -21.13
C ILE A 67 16.84 29.93 -22.50
N ASP A 68 16.97 31.10 -23.07
CA ASP A 68 17.76 31.35 -24.29
C ASP A 68 19.20 31.76 -23.97
N ASN A 69 20.04 31.87 -25.03
CA ASN A 69 21.43 32.28 -24.89
C ASN A 69 21.62 33.77 -24.48
N ALA A 70 20.59 34.57 -24.57
CA ALA A 70 20.60 35.97 -24.09
C ALA A 70 20.23 36.09 -22.60
N GLY A 71 19.80 34.98 -22.00
CA GLY A 71 19.39 34.94 -20.60
C GLY A 71 17.87 35.21 -20.38
N ASN A 72 17.09 35.25 -21.45
CA ASN A 72 15.64 35.43 -21.31
C ASN A 72 15.00 34.10 -20.86
N VAL A 73 14.25 34.16 -19.77
CA VAL A 73 13.54 33.01 -19.22
C VAL A 73 12.15 32.93 -19.85
N GLY A 74 11.84 31.78 -20.43
CA GLY A 74 10.53 31.47 -21.01
C GLY A 74 9.64 30.67 -20.03
N ALA A 75 9.26 29.45 -20.44
CA ALA A 75 8.42 28.59 -19.61
C ALA A 75 9.14 28.17 -18.31
N THR A 76 8.39 28.14 -17.21
CA THR A 76 8.84 27.67 -15.88
C THR A 76 7.79 26.74 -15.27
N ASP A 77 8.24 25.80 -14.48
CA ASP A 77 7.38 24.93 -13.68
C ASP A 77 8.09 24.54 -12.37
N SER A 78 7.33 24.11 -11.37
CA SER A 78 7.90 23.62 -10.11
C SER A 78 7.03 22.51 -9.52
N GLN A 79 7.70 21.51 -8.90
CA GLN A 79 7.05 20.39 -8.26
C GLN A 79 7.76 20.08 -6.93
N ASP A 80 6.96 19.94 -5.88
CA ASP A 80 7.42 19.42 -4.61
C ASP A 80 7.34 17.88 -4.64
N VAL A 81 8.42 17.23 -4.19
CA VAL A 81 8.52 15.79 -3.99
C VAL A 81 8.74 15.54 -2.51
N VAL A 82 7.90 14.73 -1.91
CA VAL A 82 8.02 14.32 -0.50
C VAL A 82 8.78 13.00 -0.45
N ILE A 83 9.90 13.00 0.24
CA ILE A 83 10.62 11.79 0.62
C ILE A 83 10.17 11.41 2.03
N ASP A 84 9.64 10.22 2.18
CA ASP A 84 9.24 9.65 3.46
C ASP A 84 9.78 8.22 3.57
N LEU A 85 10.82 8.06 4.38
CA LEU A 85 11.47 6.79 4.67
C LEU A 85 11.00 6.20 6.00
N THR A 86 10.14 6.92 6.71
CA THR A 86 9.63 6.57 8.03
C THR A 86 8.45 5.62 7.90
N LYS A 87 8.56 4.44 8.50
CA LYS A 87 7.49 3.44 8.49
C LYS A 87 6.34 3.85 9.43
N PRO A 88 5.09 3.42 9.14
CA PRO A 88 3.98 3.56 10.08
C PRO A 88 4.30 3.08 11.50
N ALA A 89 3.76 3.76 12.51
CA ALA A 89 3.98 3.42 13.93
C ALA A 89 3.34 2.09 14.33
N ALA A 90 2.30 1.63 13.61
CA ALA A 90 1.65 0.35 13.85
C ALA A 90 2.57 -0.81 13.39
N ALA A 91 3.47 -1.24 14.27
CA ALA A 91 4.46 -2.28 13.99
C ALA A 91 3.89 -3.71 13.99
N THR A 92 2.61 -3.90 14.37
CA THR A 92 1.91 -5.18 14.33
C THR A 92 0.48 -5.00 13.82
N ILE A 93 -0.01 -6.01 13.10
CA ILE A 93 -1.40 -6.19 12.72
C ILE A 93 -1.76 -7.65 12.92
N THR A 94 -2.87 -7.95 13.59
CA THR A 94 -3.30 -9.32 13.91
C THR A 94 -4.70 -9.57 13.35
N VAL A 95 -5.00 -10.84 13.08
CA VAL A 95 -6.38 -11.33 12.89
C VAL A 95 -6.78 -12.01 14.18
N ASP A 96 -7.79 -11.49 14.85
CA ASP A 96 -8.17 -11.96 16.19
C ASP A 96 -9.37 -12.91 16.13
N SER A 97 -10.24 -12.75 15.12
CA SER A 97 -11.43 -13.60 14.98
C SER A 97 -12.03 -13.51 13.57
N VAL A 98 -12.79 -14.54 13.24
CA VAL A 98 -13.76 -14.59 12.15
C VAL A 98 -15.18 -14.50 12.73
N SER A 99 -16.14 -13.96 11.96
CA SER A 99 -17.56 -14.00 12.35
C SER A 99 -18.03 -15.44 12.44
N GLN A 100 -18.82 -15.77 13.45
CA GLN A 100 -19.39 -17.09 13.60
C GLN A 100 -18.35 -18.21 13.40
N ASP A 101 -17.25 -18.15 14.16
CA ASP A 101 -16.31 -19.25 14.25
C ASP A 101 -17.06 -20.44 14.89
N THR A 102 -17.53 -21.35 14.04
CA THR A 102 -18.48 -22.42 14.44
C THR A 102 -17.73 -23.72 14.67
N GLY A 103 -18.35 -24.65 15.38
CA GLY A 103 -17.76 -25.98 15.59
C GLY A 103 -17.37 -26.24 17.05
N LEU A 104 -16.29 -26.99 17.27
CA LEU A 104 -15.82 -27.37 18.60
C LEU A 104 -14.96 -26.29 19.27
N SER A 105 -14.39 -25.39 18.50
CA SER A 105 -13.61 -24.24 18.95
C SER A 105 -14.21 -22.96 18.34
N ASP A 106 -14.13 -21.86 19.05
CA ASP A 106 -14.56 -20.52 18.63
C ASP A 106 -13.36 -19.61 18.27
N SER A 107 -12.18 -20.21 18.05
CA SER A 107 -10.92 -19.50 17.85
C SER A 107 -9.91 -20.28 16.99
N ASP A 108 -10.35 -21.31 16.25
CA ASP A 108 -9.47 -22.08 15.36
C ASP A 108 -9.57 -21.67 13.88
N PHE A 109 -10.46 -20.71 13.57
CA PHE A 109 -10.71 -20.23 12.21
C PHE A 109 -11.25 -21.31 11.27
N ILE A 110 -11.93 -22.33 11.79
CA ILE A 110 -12.64 -23.35 11.02
C ILE A 110 -14.14 -23.11 11.22
N THR A 111 -14.88 -22.79 10.17
CA THR A 111 -16.28 -22.39 10.29
C THR A 111 -17.14 -22.97 9.18
N SER A 112 -18.42 -23.22 9.52
CA SER A 112 -19.45 -23.51 8.54
C SER A 112 -20.14 -22.25 7.99
N ASP A 113 -19.78 -21.06 8.49
CA ASP A 113 -20.24 -19.79 7.91
C ASP A 113 -19.47 -19.50 6.63
N ASN A 114 -20.17 -19.38 5.51
CA ASN A 114 -19.58 -19.10 4.21
C ASN A 114 -19.70 -17.63 3.76
N GLN A 115 -20.16 -16.75 4.66
CA GLN A 115 -20.21 -15.30 4.47
C GLN A 115 -19.57 -14.61 5.67
N ILE A 116 -18.25 -14.58 5.69
CA ILE A 116 -17.48 -14.21 6.86
C ILE A 116 -17.10 -12.72 6.92
N SER A 117 -16.87 -12.25 8.12
CA SER A 117 -16.11 -11.03 8.38
C SER A 117 -14.94 -11.31 9.32
N LEU A 118 -13.86 -10.59 9.12
CA LEU A 118 -12.64 -10.67 9.91
C LEU A 118 -12.53 -9.45 10.81
N LYS A 119 -11.96 -9.65 11.99
CA LYS A 119 -11.62 -8.60 12.95
C LYS A 119 -10.21 -8.82 13.48
N GLY A 120 -9.58 -7.72 13.85
CA GLY A 120 -8.25 -7.80 14.43
C GLY A 120 -7.82 -6.49 15.05
N THR A 121 -6.55 -6.45 15.48
CA THR A 121 -5.98 -5.31 16.17
C THR A 121 -4.68 -4.83 15.51
N LEU A 122 -4.37 -3.56 15.78
CA LEU A 122 -3.15 -2.87 15.41
C LEU A 122 -2.31 -2.60 16.67
N GLY A 123 -1.00 -2.67 16.57
CA GLY A 123 -0.10 -2.36 17.68
C GLY A 123 -0.04 -0.89 18.05
N ALA A 124 -0.43 0.01 17.15
CA ALA A 124 -0.62 1.44 17.39
C ALA A 124 -1.71 1.99 16.46
N ALA A 125 -2.25 3.16 16.79
CA ALA A 125 -3.18 3.86 15.90
C ALA A 125 -2.47 4.27 14.61
N LEU A 126 -3.21 4.23 13.48
CA LEU A 126 -2.72 4.71 12.21
C LEU A 126 -2.53 6.23 12.25
N GLY A 127 -1.41 6.68 11.70
CA GLY A 127 -1.14 8.09 11.43
C GLY A 127 -1.88 8.59 10.18
N SER A 128 -1.69 9.86 9.87
CA SER A 128 -2.18 10.42 8.61
C SER A 128 -1.38 9.81 7.46
N GLY A 129 -2.07 9.29 6.44
CA GLY A 129 -1.43 8.61 5.30
C GLY A 129 -1.10 7.13 5.54
N ASP A 130 -1.39 6.60 6.74
CA ASP A 130 -1.22 5.18 7.01
C ASP A 130 -2.49 4.40 6.66
N HIS A 131 -2.31 3.20 6.09
CA HIS A 131 -3.37 2.30 5.68
C HIS A 131 -3.16 0.90 6.25
N ALA A 132 -4.22 0.32 6.81
CA ALA A 132 -4.28 -1.12 7.07
C ALA A 132 -5.01 -1.78 5.90
N GLN A 133 -4.37 -2.73 5.25
CA GLN A 133 -4.86 -3.33 4.01
C GLN A 133 -4.92 -4.84 4.11
N ILE A 134 -5.88 -5.43 3.37
CA ILE A 134 -6.06 -6.87 3.21
C ILE A 134 -5.93 -7.28 1.74
N SER A 135 -5.32 -8.44 1.51
CA SER A 135 -5.26 -9.09 0.21
C SER A 135 -5.90 -10.48 0.28
N LEU A 136 -6.67 -10.82 -0.75
CA LEU A 136 -7.38 -12.08 -0.91
C LEU A 136 -6.79 -12.96 -2.03
N ASP A 137 -5.70 -12.49 -2.66
CA ASP A 137 -5.11 -13.07 -3.87
C ASP A 137 -3.59 -13.25 -3.75
N GLY A 138 -3.11 -13.44 -2.51
CA GLY A 138 -1.69 -13.68 -2.25
C GLY A 138 -0.81 -12.44 -2.36
N GLY A 139 -1.38 -11.24 -2.19
CA GLY A 139 -0.65 -9.98 -2.22
C GLY A 139 -0.61 -9.29 -3.58
N ALA A 140 -1.35 -9.82 -4.58
CA ALA A 140 -1.41 -9.21 -5.91
C ALA A 140 -2.24 -7.92 -5.91
N THR A 141 -3.37 -7.92 -5.17
CA THR A 141 -4.19 -6.71 -4.95
C THR A 141 -4.45 -6.49 -3.47
N TRP A 142 -4.64 -5.22 -3.10
CA TRP A 142 -4.84 -4.80 -1.71
C TRP A 142 -6.05 -3.87 -1.61
N THR A 143 -6.81 -4.04 -0.51
CA THR A 143 -7.98 -3.22 -0.19
C THR A 143 -7.88 -2.73 1.24
N ASP A 144 -8.21 -1.46 1.49
CA ASP A 144 -8.21 -0.91 2.85
C ASP A 144 -9.28 -1.59 3.69
N VAL A 145 -8.93 -1.89 4.94
CA VAL A 145 -9.88 -2.36 5.96
C VAL A 145 -10.45 -1.18 6.74
N SER A 146 -11.63 -1.35 7.32
CA SER A 146 -12.24 -0.33 8.19
C SER A 146 -11.54 -0.33 9.55
N VAL A 147 -10.95 0.81 9.94
CA VAL A 147 -10.21 0.97 11.20
C VAL A 147 -10.93 1.93 12.14
N SER A 148 -11.00 1.57 13.41
CA SER A 148 -11.50 2.39 14.52
C SER A 148 -10.59 2.25 15.74
N GLY A 149 -9.82 3.28 16.03
CA GLY A 149 -8.77 3.24 17.07
C GLY A 149 -7.71 2.19 16.75
N LEU A 150 -7.58 1.17 17.59
CA LEU A 150 -6.68 0.04 17.37
C LEU A 150 -7.36 -1.18 16.74
N SER A 151 -8.67 -1.15 16.54
CA SER A 151 -9.41 -2.29 15.99
C SER A 151 -9.68 -2.09 14.50
N TRP A 152 -9.61 -3.17 13.73
CA TRP A 152 -10.00 -3.17 12.33
C TRP A 152 -11.03 -4.26 12.03
N THR A 153 -11.80 -4.06 10.97
CA THR A 153 -12.78 -5.01 10.46
C THR A 153 -12.77 -5.07 8.95
N TYR A 154 -13.04 -6.25 8.41
CA TYR A 154 -13.21 -6.49 6.98
C TYR A 154 -14.38 -7.46 6.76
N VAL A 155 -15.28 -7.14 5.84
CA VAL A 155 -16.37 -8.02 5.41
C VAL A 155 -15.97 -8.63 4.05
N ASP A 156 -15.84 -9.96 4.02
CA ASP A 156 -15.67 -10.66 2.74
C ASP A 156 -17.01 -10.76 2.05
N GLY A 157 -17.20 -10.01 0.98
CA GLY A 157 -18.46 -9.96 0.25
C GLY A 157 -18.73 -11.18 -0.63
N ARG A 158 -17.81 -12.17 -0.64
CA ARG A 158 -17.95 -13.41 -1.42
C ARG A 158 -18.80 -14.42 -0.65
N THR A 159 -19.49 -15.31 -1.36
CA THR A 159 -19.98 -16.58 -0.80
C THR A 159 -18.90 -17.62 -1.05
N LEU A 160 -18.29 -18.11 0.02
CA LEU A 160 -17.14 -18.99 -0.05
C LEU A 160 -17.57 -20.45 -0.19
N ALA A 161 -16.87 -21.22 -1.01
CA ALA A 161 -17.02 -22.68 -1.04
C ALA A 161 -16.16 -23.32 0.06
N ASP A 162 -16.36 -24.61 0.31
CA ASP A 162 -15.50 -25.37 1.22
C ASP A 162 -14.05 -25.32 0.75
N GLY A 163 -13.13 -25.07 1.70
CA GLY A 163 -11.71 -24.95 1.44
C GLY A 163 -11.01 -23.87 2.29
N ASP A 164 -9.72 -23.72 2.05
CA ASP A 164 -8.85 -22.80 2.77
C ASP A 164 -8.72 -21.46 2.05
N TYR A 165 -8.87 -20.38 2.80
CA TYR A 165 -8.74 -19.00 2.32
C TYR A 165 -7.66 -18.29 3.12
N ASN A 166 -6.59 -17.91 2.43
CA ASN A 166 -5.47 -17.18 3.05
C ASN A 166 -5.68 -15.67 2.90
N TYR A 167 -5.91 -15.00 4.02
CA TYR A 167 -6.01 -13.55 4.12
C TYR A 167 -4.66 -12.97 4.53
N GLN A 168 -4.08 -12.14 3.69
CA GLN A 168 -2.85 -11.42 4.00
C GLN A 168 -3.17 -9.98 4.38
N LEU A 169 -2.52 -9.47 5.42
CA LEU A 169 -2.69 -8.10 5.89
C LEU A 169 -1.35 -7.37 5.95
N ARG A 170 -1.42 -6.07 5.78
CA ARG A 170 -0.26 -5.18 5.96
C ARG A 170 -0.68 -3.82 6.50
N VAL A 171 0.29 -3.12 7.11
CA VAL A 171 0.21 -1.69 7.36
C VAL A 171 1.25 -1.00 6.47
N ILE A 172 0.81 -0.01 5.71
CA ILE A 172 1.59 0.71 4.71
C ILE A 172 1.23 2.19 4.76
N ASP A 173 2.17 3.08 4.46
CA ASP A 173 1.90 4.51 4.28
C ASP A 173 1.75 4.90 2.79
N ASP A 174 1.44 6.18 2.56
CA ASP A 174 1.32 6.75 1.20
C ASP A 174 2.64 6.71 0.41
N ALA A 175 3.79 6.72 1.10
CA ALA A 175 5.10 6.61 0.46
C ALA A 175 5.45 5.17 0.06
N GLY A 176 4.74 4.19 0.59
CA GLY A 176 4.95 2.77 0.33
C GLY A 176 5.82 2.06 1.37
N ASN A 177 6.09 2.68 2.54
CA ASN A 177 6.78 1.99 3.63
C ASN A 177 5.86 1.00 4.33
N ILE A 178 6.29 -0.25 4.45
CA ILE A 178 5.53 -1.29 5.15
C ILE A 178 6.12 -1.50 6.54
N SER A 179 5.27 -1.37 7.58
CA SER A 179 5.67 -1.57 8.98
C SER A 179 5.28 -2.93 9.54
N ALA A 180 4.12 -3.46 9.16
CA ALA A 180 3.60 -4.72 9.66
C ALA A 180 3.03 -5.58 8.53
N THR A 181 3.16 -6.89 8.66
CA THR A 181 2.52 -7.89 7.80
C THR A 181 2.10 -9.09 8.63
N THR A 182 0.96 -9.71 8.28
CA THR A 182 0.52 -10.99 8.84
C THR A 182 -0.30 -11.75 7.80
N SER A 183 -0.57 -13.02 8.09
CA SER A 183 -1.52 -13.83 7.31
C SER A 183 -2.31 -14.76 8.21
N GLN A 184 -3.56 -15.02 7.85
CA GLN A 184 -4.45 -15.95 8.53
C GLN A 184 -5.17 -16.80 7.50
N VAL A 185 -5.15 -18.09 7.72
CA VAL A 185 -5.98 -19.05 6.96
C VAL A 185 -7.31 -19.22 7.70
N VAL A 186 -8.40 -19.11 6.96
CA VAL A 186 -9.75 -19.48 7.42
C VAL A 186 -10.21 -20.65 6.59
N THR A 187 -10.64 -21.73 7.25
CA THR A 187 -11.18 -22.91 6.60
C THR A 187 -12.70 -22.88 6.62
N ILE A 188 -13.31 -22.96 5.46
CA ILE A 188 -14.76 -23.10 5.31
C ILE A 188 -15.07 -24.58 5.12
N ASP A 189 -15.94 -25.11 6.00
CA ASP A 189 -16.43 -26.50 5.91
C ASP A 189 -17.94 -26.51 6.21
N THR A 190 -18.74 -26.55 5.19
CA THR A 190 -20.20 -26.58 5.27
C THR A 190 -20.76 -28.01 5.18
N VAL A 191 -19.89 -29.02 5.02
CA VAL A 191 -20.29 -30.40 4.81
C VAL A 191 -20.48 -31.11 6.16
N ALA A 192 -21.70 -31.55 6.43
CA ALA A 192 -21.98 -32.38 7.59
C ALA A 192 -21.29 -33.75 7.49
N PRO A 193 -20.96 -34.39 8.63
CA PRO A 193 -20.46 -35.76 8.64
C PRO A 193 -21.41 -36.74 7.91
N ASP A 194 -20.82 -37.77 7.30
CA ASP A 194 -21.57 -38.76 6.50
C ASP A 194 -22.75 -39.35 7.28
N ALA A 195 -23.97 -39.05 6.81
CA ALA A 195 -25.21 -39.51 7.41
C ALA A 195 -25.41 -41.07 7.39
N SER A 196 -24.58 -41.78 6.64
CA SER A 196 -24.59 -43.26 6.64
C SER A 196 -23.99 -43.85 7.92
N LYS A 197 -23.22 -43.05 8.69
CA LYS A 197 -22.66 -43.46 9.96
C LYS A 197 -23.74 -43.38 11.03
N THR A 198 -24.03 -44.51 11.67
CA THR A 198 -25.00 -44.60 12.80
C THR A 198 -24.24 -44.67 14.12
N ILE A 199 -24.81 -44.05 15.16
CA ILE A 199 -24.36 -44.16 16.54
C ILE A 199 -25.52 -44.65 17.39
N ALA A 200 -25.30 -45.64 18.25
CA ALA A 200 -26.30 -46.19 19.15
C ALA A 200 -25.76 -46.23 20.58
N ILE A 201 -26.66 -46.16 21.55
CA ILE A 201 -26.37 -46.51 22.94
C ILE A 201 -26.93 -47.90 23.13
N ASP A 202 -26.07 -48.91 23.26
CA ASP A 202 -26.48 -50.35 23.28
C ASP A 202 -26.76 -50.83 24.68
N SER A 203 -26.22 -50.25 25.74
CA SER A 203 -26.47 -50.62 27.11
C SER A 203 -26.09 -49.53 28.12
N ILE A 204 -26.67 -49.57 29.30
CA ILE A 204 -26.24 -48.87 30.50
C ILE A 204 -25.90 -49.94 31.54
N SER A 205 -24.69 -49.89 32.11
CA SER A 205 -24.33 -50.72 33.25
C SER A 205 -24.41 -49.93 34.55
N ASP A 206 -25.01 -50.51 35.60
CA ASP A 206 -25.06 -49.98 36.95
C ASP A 206 -23.75 -50.17 37.70
#